data_ea44feb739bb7af5fce5ca5c886a2bca
#
_entry.id   ea44feb739bb7af5fce5ca5c886a2bca
#
_cell.length_a   1.000
_cell.length_b   1.000
_cell.length_c   1.000
_cell.angle_alpha   90.00
_cell.angle_beta   90.00
_cell.angle_gamma   90.00
#
_symmetry.space_group_name_H-M   'P 1'
#
loop_
_entity.id
_entity.type
_entity.pdbx_description
1 polymer ?
#
loop_
_entity_poly.entity_id
_entity_poly.type
_entity_poly.pdbx_seq_one_letter_code
_entity_poly.pdbx_strand_id
1 'polypeptide(L)'
;PGGKSTLMRAALPQDSLLVSNEVDRRRANILLENIQKQGHSEVLVTHNYPIDFNKTNWYFDLILVDAPCSGEGLFRKDNEAIKEWSLNSVLFCQKRQRQILSDIWPCLKEGGFLIYSTCTFNTRENEENVKFIVEELGAEILPVLVKPEWQIQGSLLKDWQEPVYRFIPGTTKSEGLFMTVLRKKGTSSKPAMLPQTARRHPQQNKLIHLLYDGNPLPEQKGKEQIPTAAQALSLNFPKEKYPQIDLTLEQTHRFLHRERFALP
;
A
#
# COMPACT_ATOMS: atom_id res chain seq x y z
N PRO A 1 -5.35 6.98 2.81
CA PRO A 1 -4.18 6.16 2.50
C PRO A 1 -3.88 5.14 3.60
N GLY A 2 -3.28 3.97 3.22
CA GLY A 2 -2.81 2.97 4.18
C GLY A 2 -3.66 1.71 4.30
N GLY A 3 -4.94 1.69 3.93
CA GLY A 3 -5.80 0.51 4.08
C GLY A 3 -5.27 -0.74 3.37
N LYS A 4 -4.81 -0.60 2.11
CA LYS A 4 -4.19 -1.72 1.39
C LYS A 4 -2.84 -2.11 2.01
N SER A 5 -2.04 -1.15 2.47
CA SER A 5 -0.75 -1.41 3.13
C SER A 5 -0.94 -2.18 4.45
N THR A 6 -1.90 -1.79 5.28
CA THR A 6 -2.20 -2.47 6.54
C THR A 6 -2.75 -3.88 6.30
N LEU A 7 -3.61 -4.06 5.29
CA LEU A 7 -4.11 -5.37 4.88
C LEU A 7 -2.97 -6.28 4.40
N MET A 8 -2.08 -5.74 3.55
CA MET A 8 -0.91 -6.50 3.07
C MET A 8 -0.01 -6.91 4.24
N ARG A 9 0.31 -6.00 5.18
CA ARG A 9 1.15 -6.34 6.33
C ARG A 9 0.54 -7.48 7.15
N ALA A 10 -0.78 -7.46 7.35
CA ALA A 10 -1.48 -8.51 8.08
C ALA A 10 -1.48 -9.87 7.36
N ALA A 11 -1.44 -9.87 6.01
CA ALA A 11 -1.45 -11.08 5.20
C ALA A 11 -0.05 -11.65 4.91
N LEU A 12 0.98 -10.81 4.94
CA LEU A 12 2.36 -11.23 4.67
C LEU A 12 2.97 -12.01 5.85
N PRO A 13 3.88 -12.97 5.60
CA PRO A 13 4.67 -13.61 6.64
C PRO A 13 5.38 -12.59 7.56
N GLN A 14 5.65 -12.99 8.80
CA GLN A 14 6.23 -12.08 9.80
C GLN A 14 7.61 -11.55 9.44
N ASP A 15 8.41 -12.35 8.74
CA ASP A 15 9.76 -12.01 8.27
C ASP A 15 9.78 -11.19 6.97
N SER A 16 8.62 -10.92 6.38
CA SER A 16 8.52 -10.10 5.18
C SER A 16 8.65 -8.62 5.52
N LEU A 17 9.38 -7.88 4.70
CA LEU A 17 9.44 -6.42 4.75
C LEU A 17 8.43 -5.80 3.78
N LEU A 18 7.56 -4.95 4.27
CA LEU A 18 6.66 -4.13 3.46
C LEU A 18 7.26 -2.74 3.23
N VAL A 19 7.40 -2.32 1.98
CA VAL A 19 7.69 -0.92 1.62
C VAL A 19 6.40 -0.28 1.15
N SER A 20 5.91 0.70 1.89
CA SER A 20 4.68 1.43 1.58
C SER A 20 5.03 2.85 1.13
N ASN A 21 4.71 3.16 -0.12
CA ASN A 21 5.08 4.42 -0.77
C ASN A 21 3.85 5.27 -1.15
N GLU A 22 3.98 6.59 -0.99
CA GLU A 22 2.99 7.56 -1.46
C GLU A 22 3.71 8.78 -2.06
N VAL A 23 3.27 9.21 -3.22
CA VAL A 23 3.87 10.33 -3.97
C VAL A 23 3.41 11.69 -3.45
N ASP A 24 2.15 11.80 -3.00
CA ASP A 24 1.62 13.03 -2.43
C ASP A 24 2.07 13.19 -0.98
N ARG A 25 2.67 14.33 -0.64
CA ARG A 25 3.23 14.59 0.69
C ARG A 25 2.20 14.55 1.81
N ARG A 26 1.00 15.11 1.57
CA ARG A 26 -0.07 15.13 2.59
C ARG A 26 -0.58 13.72 2.84
N ARG A 27 -0.81 12.97 1.76
CA ARG A 27 -1.24 11.58 1.84
C ARG A 27 -0.17 10.67 2.44
N ALA A 28 1.12 10.94 2.20
CA ALA A 28 2.23 10.21 2.80
C ALA A 28 2.25 10.35 4.34
N ASN A 29 1.92 11.52 4.87
CA ASN A 29 1.80 11.72 6.31
C ASN A 29 0.63 10.93 6.90
N ILE A 30 -0.52 10.87 6.21
CA ILE A 30 -1.67 10.05 6.63
C ILE A 30 -1.33 8.55 6.55
N LEU A 31 -0.61 8.14 5.50
CA LEU A 31 -0.09 6.78 5.38
C LEU A 31 0.82 6.42 6.57
N LEU A 32 1.76 7.29 6.89
CA LEU A 32 2.68 7.15 8.02
C LEU A 32 1.90 6.95 9.33
N GLU A 33 0.94 7.83 9.62
CA GLU A 33 0.11 7.75 10.82
C GLU A 33 -0.65 6.42 10.91
N ASN A 34 -1.24 5.96 9.80
CA ASN A 34 -1.98 4.70 9.77
C ASN A 34 -1.07 3.47 9.94
N ILE A 35 0.14 3.49 9.40
CA ILE A 35 1.13 2.44 9.60
C ILE A 35 1.62 2.42 11.05
N GLN A 36 1.91 3.57 11.65
CA GLN A 36 2.32 3.66 13.05
C GLN A 36 1.24 3.12 14.01
N LYS A 37 -0.04 3.38 13.72
CA LYS A 37 -1.17 2.83 14.51
C LYS A 37 -1.25 1.31 14.49
N GLN A 38 -0.71 0.65 13.47
CA GLN A 38 -0.65 -0.81 13.38
C GLN A 38 0.49 -1.41 14.21
N GLY A 39 1.51 -0.64 14.53
CA GLY A 39 2.60 -1.02 15.42
C GLY A 39 3.60 -2.05 14.88
N HIS A 40 3.49 -2.47 13.62
CA HIS A 40 4.42 -3.43 13.02
C HIS A 40 5.77 -2.79 12.72
N SER A 41 6.85 -3.50 13.08
CA SER A 41 8.23 -3.06 12.81
C SER A 41 8.71 -3.36 11.39
N GLU A 42 8.13 -4.37 10.73
CA GLU A 42 8.57 -4.82 9.41
C GLU A 42 7.89 -4.01 8.28
N VAL A 43 7.90 -2.68 8.42
CA VAL A 43 7.32 -1.73 7.45
C VAL A 43 8.23 -0.52 7.28
N LEU A 44 8.51 -0.15 6.03
CA LEU A 44 9.10 1.13 5.66
C LEU A 44 8.01 2.03 5.05
N VAL A 45 8.00 3.30 5.40
CA VAL A 45 7.15 4.31 4.74
C VAL A 45 8.04 5.27 3.97
N THR A 46 7.76 5.42 2.68
CA THR A 46 8.56 6.26 1.77
C THR A 46 7.68 7.29 1.05
N HIS A 47 8.32 8.36 0.59
CA HIS A 47 7.70 9.43 -0.18
C HIS A 47 8.52 9.68 -1.44
N ASN A 48 8.25 8.91 -2.51
CA ASN A 48 9.05 8.87 -3.72
C ASN A 48 8.19 8.69 -4.97
N TYR A 49 8.70 9.10 -6.12
CA TYR A 49 8.17 8.68 -7.40
C TYR A 49 8.59 7.24 -7.71
N PRO A 50 7.79 6.45 -8.46
CA PRO A 50 8.14 5.07 -8.83
C PRO A 50 9.51 4.94 -9.49
N ILE A 51 9.89 5.88 -10.35
CA ILE A 51 11.19 5.91 -11.05
C ILE A 51 12.38 5.99 -10.09
N ASP A 52 12.21 6.53 -8.89
CA ASP A 52 13.30 6.64 -7.92
C ASP A 52 13.72 5.25 -7.40
N PHE A 53 12.79 4.32 -7.28
CA PHE A 53 13.11 2.94 -6.92
C PHE A 53 13.95 2.25 -7.98
N ASN A 54 13.72 2.54 -9.27
CA ASN A 54 14.51 1.98 -10.37
C ASN A 54 15.99 2.42 -10.34
N LYS A 55 16.28 3.54 -9.68
CA LYS A 55 17.65 4.01 -9.45
C LYS A 55 18.35 3.34 -8.27
N THR A 56 17.65 2.47 -7.54
CA THR A 56 18.18 1.73 -6.39
C THR A 56 18.51 0.28 -6.77
N ASN A 57 19.12 -0.44 -5.84
CA ASN A 57 19.28 -1.89 -5.94
C ASN A 57 18.17 -2.63 -5.18
N TRP A 58 17.00 -2.01 -5.04
CA TRP A 58 15.86 -2.64 -4.38
C TRP A 58 15.06 -3.45 -5.38
N TYR A 59 14.92 -4.73 -5.07
CA TYR A 59 14.14 -5.68 -5.87
C TYR A 59 13.08 -6.33 -5.01
N PHE A 60 11.85 -6.36 -5.52
CA PHE A 60 10.67 -6.83 -4.80
C PHE A 60 10.19 -8.17 -5.33
N ASP A 61 9.75 -9.04 -4.43
CA ASP A 61 9.09 -10.31 -4.76
C ASP A 61 7.62 -10.08 -5.14
N LEU A 62 7.01 -9.04 -4.57
CA LEU A 62 5.63 -8.63 -4.84
C LEU A 62 5.57 -7.10 -4.90
N ILE A 63 4.91 -6.58 -5.93
CA ILE A 63 4.56 -5.16 -6.04
C ILE A 63 3.04 -5.04 -6.16
N LEU A 64 2.43 -4.17 -5.35
CA LEU A 64 1.06 -3.74 -5.52
C LEU A 64 1.05 -2.30 -6.04
N VAL A 65 0.48 -2.09 -7.22
CA VAL A 65 0.24 -0.77 -7.80
C VAL A 65 -1.24 -0.44 -7.64
N ASP A 66 -1.56 0.35 -6.60
CA ASP A 66 -2.86 0.98 -6.43
C ASP A 66 -2.85 2.31 -7.19
N ALA A 67 -3.22 2.23 -8.46
CA ALA A 67 -2.93 3.30 -9.40
C ALA A 67 -3.87 4.50 -9.24
N PRO A 68 -3.36 5.75 -9.34
CA PRO A 68 -4.23 6.91 -9.45
C PRO A 68 -5.11 6.77 -10.68
N CYS A 69 -6.41 6.97 -10.55
CA CYS A 69 -7.38 6.72 -11.61
C CYS A 69 -8.42 7.84 -11.70
N SER A 70 -9.29 7.79 -12.72
CA SER A 70 -10.36 8.76 -12.94
C SER A 70 -11.43 8.78 -11.84
N GLY A 71 -11.42 7.79 -10.94
CA GLY A 71 -12.17 7.84 -9.68
C GLY A 71 -13.65 7.52 -9.79
N GLU A 72 -14.09 6.76 -10.80
CA GLU A 72 -15.51 6.39 -10.99
C GLU A 72 -16.11 5.70 -9.75
N GLY A 73 -15.31 4.97 -8.96
CA GLY A 73 -15.73 4.38 -7.69
C GLY A 73 -16.09 5.40 -6.60
N LEU A 74 -15.72 6.68 -6.77
CA LEU A 74 -16.08 7.74 -5.84
C LEU A 74 -17.44 8.39 -6.14
N PHE A 75 -18.03 8.17 -7.31
CA PHE A 75 -19.26 8.82 -7.76
C PHE A 75 -20.42 8.69 -6.79
N ARG A 76 -20.46 7.61 -6.04
CA ARG A 76 -21.49 7.36 -5.03
C ARG A 76 -21.32 8.19 -3.75
N LYS A 77 -20.10 8.66 -3.48
CA LYS A 77 -19.73 9.34 -2.23
C LYS A 77 -19.44 10.82 -2.43
N ASP A 78 -19.04 11.19 -3.63
CA ASP A 78 -18.53 12.53 -3.93
C ASP A 78 -19.10 13.02 -5.27
N ASN A 79 -20.01 13.98 -5.18
CA ASN A 79 -20.61 14.60 -6.35
C ASN A 79 -19.61 15.45 -7.17
N GLU A 80 -18.54 15.95 -6.55
CA GLU A 80 -17.51 16.69 -7.28
C GLU A 80 -16.71 15.73 -8.19
N ALA A 81 -16.49 14.50 -7.76
CA ALA A 81 -15.85 13.49 -8.60
C ALA A 81 -16.60 13.24 -9.92
N ILE A 82 -17.95 13.34 -9.91
CA ILE A 82 -18.77 13.23 -11.12
C ILE A 82 -18.56 14.43 -12.04
N LYS A 83 -18.47 15.64 -11.47
CA LYS A 83 -18.29 16.88 -12.26
C LYS A 83 -16.89 16.99 -12.87
N GLU A 84 -15.89 16.50 -12.17
CA GLU A 84 -14.48 16.50 -12.62
C GLU A 84 -14.17 15.40 -13.63
N TRP A 85 -15.00 14.37 -13.69
CA TRP A 85 -14.79 13.25 -14.59
C TRP A 85 -14.99 13.66 -16.06
N SER A 86 -14.08 13.19 -16.91
CA SER A 86 -14.14 13.37 -18.36
C SER A 86 -13.36 12.29 -19.09
N LEU A 87 -13.63 12.09 -20.38
CA LEU A 87 -12.83 11.19 -21.21
C LEU A 87 -11.34 11.61 -21.26
N ASN A 88 -11.07 12.90 -21.19
CA ASN A 88 -9.70 13.41 -21.15
C ASN A 88 -9.01 13.04 -19.83
N SER A 89 -9.72 13.10 -18.68
CA SER A 89 -9.17 12.65 -17.40
C SER A 89 -8.89 11.13 -17.40
N VAL A 90 -9.76 10.33 -18.01
CA VAL A 90 -9.52 8.88 -18.21
C VAL A 90 -8.24 8.62 -19.01
N LEU A 91 -8.08 9.28 -20.17
CA LEU A 91 -6.88 9.14 -21.02
C LEU A 91 -5.60 9.60 -20.30
N PHE A 92 -5.68 10.71 -19.55
CA PHE A 92 -4.58 11.19 -18.74
C PHE A 92 -4.19 10.19 -17.66
N CYS A 93 -5.18 9.64 -16.94
CA CYS A 93 -4.94 8.62 -15.90
C CYS A 93 -4.36 7.35 -16.51
N GLN A 94 -4.89 6.85 -17.63
CA GLN A 94 -4.35 5.70 -18.34
C GLN A 94 -2.87 5.87 -18.66
N LYS A 95 -2.50 7.01 -19.26
CA LYS A 95 -1.10 7.31 -19.58
C LYS A 95 -0.22 7.35 -18.35
N ARG A 96 -0.69 7.99 -17.27
CA ARG A 96 0.04 8.07 -16.00
C ARG A 96 0.22 6.69 -15.35
N GLN A 97 -0.80 5.84 -15.42
CA GLN A 97 -0.75 4.48 -14.90
C GLN A 97 0.30 3.64 -15.64
N ARG A 98 0.33 3.72 -16.98
CA ARG A 98 1.37 3.04 -17.80
C ARG A 98 2.77 3.52 -17.47
N GLN A 99 2.95 4.82 -17.24
CA GLN A 99 4.23 5.36 -16.82
C GLN A 99 4.66 4.80 -15.45
N ILE A 100 3.76 4.79 -14.45
CA ILE A 100 4.01 4.20 -13.12
C ILE A 100 4.42 2.73 -13.24
N LEU A 101 3.70 1.97 -14.05
CA LEU A 101 3.98 0.55 -14.29
C LEU A 101 5.35 0.35 -14.93
N SER A 102 5.68 1.12 -15.97
CA SER A 102 6.98 1.05 -16.63
C SER A 102 8.14 1.43 -15.70
N ASP A 103 7.93 2.46 -14.87
CA ASP A 103 8.95 2.96 -13.93
C ASP A 103 9.26 1.94 -12.83
N ILE A 104 8.26 1.21 -12.31
CA ILE A 104 8.47 0.27 -11.21
C ILE A 104 8.77 -1.16 -11.68
N TRP A 105 8.44 -1.51 -12.92
CA TRP A 105 8.61 -2.86 -13.45
C TRP A 105 10.03 -3.44 -13.34
N PRO A 106 11.12 -2.66 -13.56
CA PRO A 106 12.48 -3.15 -13.38
C PRO A 106 12.80 -3.58 -11.95
N CYS A 107 12.07 -3.04 -10.96
CA CYS A 107 12.25 -3.38 -9.54
C CYS A 107 11.54 -4.69 -9.15
N LEU A 108 10.65 -5.22 -9.98
CA LEU A 108 10.06 -6.53 -9.77
C LEU A 108 11.04 -7.62 -10.21
N LYS A 109 11.28 -8.61 -9.35
CA LYS A 109 12.11 -9.78 -9.70
C LYS A 109 11.45 -10.59 -10.80
N GLU A 110 12.26 -11.29 -11.62
CA GLU A 110 11.73 -12.35 -12.46
C GLU A 110 11.08 -13.43 -11.56
N GLY A 111 9.92 -13.93 -11.97
CA GLY A 111 9.10 -14.83 -11.15
C GLY A 111 8.29 -14.12 -10.07
N GLY A 112 8.51 -12.82 -9.84
CA GLY A 112 7.78 -11.99 -8.87
C GLY A 112 6.37 -11.63 -9.34
N PHE A 113 5.53 -11.21 -8.39
CA PHE A 113 4.11 -10.93 -8.62
C PHE A 113 3.83 -9.43 -8.68
N LEU A 114 2.98 -9.02 -9.61
CA LEU A 114 2.40 -7.69 -9.68
C LEU A 114 0.90 -7.78 -9.42
N ILE A 115 0.41 -7.02 -8.44
CA ILE A 115 -1.02 -6.77 -8.29
C ILE A 115 -1.30 -5.37 -8.83
N TYR A 116 -2.09 -5.28 -9.87
CA TYR A 116 -2.56 -4.01 -10.41
C TYR A 116 -3.99 -3.74 -9.95
N SER A 117 -4.27 -2.57 -9.40
CA SER A 117 -5.59 -2.20 -8.94
C SER A 117 -5.93 -0.74 -9.24
N THR A 118 -7.23 -0.48 -9.45
CA THR A 118 -7.82 0.86 -9.59
C THR A 118 -9.15 0.92 -8.87
N CYS A 119 -9.66 2.12 -8.61
CA CYS A 119 -11.03 2.35 -8.14
C CYS A 119 -11.94 2.88 -9.26
N THR A 120 -11.67 2.53 -10.51
CA THR A 120 -12.49 2.92 -11.66
C THR A 120 -13.05 1.70 -12.38
N PHE A 121 -14.03 1.89 -13.28
CA PHE A 121 -14.73 0.79 -13.96
C PHE A 121 -14.48 0.72 -15.45
N ASN A 122 -13.94 1.79 -16.08
CA ASN A 122 -13.74 1.83 -17.52
C ASN A 122 -12.63 0.86 -17.98
N THR A 123 -12.76 0.39 -19.22
CA THR A 123 -11.82 -0.58 -19.78
C THR A 123 -10.46 0.01 -20.14
N ARG A 124 -10.38 1.34 -20.37
CA ARG A 124 -9.13 2.01 -20.74
C ARG A 124 -8.10 1.96 -19.63
N GLU A 125 -8.55 2.28 -18.41
CA GLU A 125 -7.67 2.25 -17.23
C GLU A 125 -7.50 0.84 -16.67
N ASN A 126 -8.37 -0.09 -17.00
CA ASN A 126 -8.39 -1.45 -16.49
C ASN A 126 -7.81 -2.44 -17.50
N GLU A 127 -8.63 -3.07 -18.34
CA GLU A 127 -8.21 -4.13 -19.27
C GLU A 127 -7.14 -3.69 -20.26
N GLU A 128 -7.23 -2.49 -20.82
CA GLU A 128 -6.22 -2.01 -21.75
C GLU A 128 -4.86 -1.78 -21.10
N ASN A 129 -4.84 -1.44 -19.79
CA ASN A 129 -3.59 -1.38 -19.04
C ASN A 129 -3.08 -2.78 -18.68
N VAL A 130 -3.96 -3.74 -18.41
CA VAL A 130 -3.54 -5.13 -18.23
C VAL A 130 -2.94 -5.70 -19.51
N LYS A 131 -3.55 -5.41 -20.68
CA LYS A 131 -2.96 -5.74 -21.99
C LYS A 131 -1.57 -5.13 -22.14
N PHE A 132 -1.40 -3.86 -21.82
CA PHE A 132 -0.10 -3.20 -21.83
C PHE A 132 0.94 -3.92 -20.96
N ILE A 133 0.57 -4.35 -19.75
CA ILE A 133 1.50 -5.09 -18.85
C ILE A 133 1.89 -6.44 -19.46
N VAL A 134 0.95 -7.11 -20.15
CA VAL A 134 1.21 -8.42 -20.77
C VAL A 134 2.05 -8.26 -22.03
N GLU A 135 1.66 -7.36 -22.93
CA GLU A 135 2.21 -7.23 -24.28
C GLU A 135 3.54 -6.48 -24.30
N GLU A 136 3.62 -5.36 -23.54
CA GLU A 136 4.79 -4.48 -23.56
C GLU A 136 5.78 -4.78 -22.44
N LEU A 137 5.30 -5.19 -21.24
CA LEU A 137 6.18 -5.50 -20.11
C LEU A 137 6.46 -7.02 -19.98
N GLY A 138 5.78 -7.86 -20.75
CA GLY A 138 6.06 -9.29 -20.84
C GLY A 138 5.56 -10.11 -19.64
N ALA A 139 4.51 -9.65 -18.96
CA ALA A 139 3.91 -10.39 -17.85
C ALA A 139 3.01 -11.56 -18.34
N GLU A 140 2.67 -12.46 -17.43
CA GLU A 140 1.58 -13.42 -17.57
C GLU A 140 0.51 -13.14 -16.53
N ILE A 141 -0.77 -13.28 -16.89
CA ILE A 141 -1.89 -13.12 -15.95
C ILE A 141 -2.09 -14.42 -15.20
N LEU A 142 -2.30 -14.32 -13.90
CA LEU A 142 -2.58 -15.46 -13.04
C LEU A 142 -4.02 -15.45 -12.57
N PRO A 143 -4.74 -16.59 -12.70
CA PRO A 143 -6.08 -16.69 -12.15
C PRO A 143 -6.04 -16.74 -10.62
N VAL A 144 -6.98 -16.05 -9.99
CA VAL A 144 -7.24 -16.11 -8.55
C VAL A 144 -8.56 -16.85 -8.34
N LEU A 145 -8.56 -17.80 -7.42
CA LEU A 145 -9.76 -18.52 -7.08
C LEU A 145 -10.76 -17.57 -6.38
N VAL A 146 -11.92 -17.40 -6.99
CA VAL A 146 -13.03 -16.59 -6.45
C VAL A 146 -14.24 -17.48 -6.26
N LYS A 147 -15.01 -17.19 -5.20
CA LYS A 147 -16.25 -17.93 -4.95
C LYS A 147 -17.40 -17.29 -5.74
N PRO A 148 -18.27 -18.09 -6.38
CA PRO A 148 -19.40 -17.55 -7.16
C PRO A 148 -20.32 -16.62 -6.35
N GLU A 149 -20.52 -16.90 -5.06
CA GLU A 149 -21.34 -16.09 -4.18
C GLU A 149 -20.80 -14.67 -3.94
N TRP A 150 -19.54 -14.40 -4.25
CA TRP A 150 -18.97 -13.06 -4.18
C TRP A 150 -19.39 -12.17 -5.34
N GLN A 151 -19.99 -12.75 -6.40
CA GLN A 151 -20.51 -12.04 -7.57
C GLN A 151 -19.48 -11.09 -8.22
N ILE A 152 -18.21 -11.47 -8.19
CA ILE A 152 -17.12 -10.71 -8.81
C ILE A 152 -17.21 -10.85 -10.31
N GLN A 153 -17.19 -9.73 -11.03
CA GLN A 153 -17.30 -9.71 -12.49
C GLN A 153 -15.92 -9.78 -13.15
N GLY A 154 -15.86 -10.38 -14.34
CA GLY A 154 -14.66 -10.46 -15.16
C GLY A 154 -14.46 -9.28 -16.09
N SER A 155 -13.81 -9.54 -17.22
CA SER A 155 -13.55 -8.55 -18.27
C SER A 155 -14.82 -8.00 -18.91
N LEU A 156 -14.84 -6.70 -19.21
CA LEU A 156 -15.87 -6.05 -20.02
C LEU A 156 -15.54 -6.06 -21.52
N LEU A 157 -14.32 -6.44 -21.90
CA LEU A 157 -13.95 -6.59 -23.30
C LEU A 157 -14.42 -7.96 -23.82
N LYS A 158 -15.34 -7.97 -24.80
CA LYS A 158 -15.96 -9.19 -25.33
C LYS A 158 -14.94 -10.19 -25.90
N ASP A 159 -13.92 -9.67 -26.55
CA ASP A 159 -12.90 -10.47 -27.23
C ASP A 159 -11.64 -10.71 -26.38
N TRP A 160 -11.74 -10.43 -25.07
CA TRP A 160 -10.61 -10.58 -24.16
C TRP A 160 -11.13 -10.98 -22.77
N GLN A 161 -11.09 -12.28 -22.48
CA GLN A 161 -11.66 -12.87 -21.26
C GLN A 161 -10.59 -13.36 -20.28
N GLU A 162 -9.47 -12.64 -20.20
CA GLU A 162 -8.42 -12.94 -19.24
C GLU A 162 -8.87 -12.70 -17.80
N PRO A 163 -8.25 -13.38 -16.82
CA PRO A 163 -8.62 -13.27 -15.41
C PRO A 163 -8.39 -11.87 -14.83
N VAL A 164 -9.45 -11.09 -14.79
CA VAL A 164 -9.52 -9.79 -14.12
C VAL A 164 -10.74 -9.77 -13.20
N TYR A 165 -10.71 -8.95 -12.17
CA TYR A 165 -11.70 -8.99 -11.08
C TYR A 165 -12.26 -7.61 -10.83
N ARG A 166 -13.58 -7.46 -11.02
CA ARG A 166 -14.35 -6.25 -10.75
C ARG A 166 -15.27 -6.44 -9.57
N PHE A 167 -15.14 -5.58 -8.61
CA PHE A 167 -15.98 -5.49 -7.43
C PHE A 167 -16.91 -4.29 -7.62
N ILE A 168 -18.10 -4.54 -8.15
CA ILE A 168 -19.03 -3.46 -8.51
C ILE A 168 -20.00 -3.22 -7.34
N PRO A 169 -20.15 -1.95 -6.89
CA PRO A 169 -21.15 -1.60 -5.90
C PRO A 169 -22.55 -2.03 -6.32
N GLY A 170 -23.28 -2.66 -5.40
CA GLY A 170 -24.62 -3.20 -5.69
C GLY A 170 -24.64 -4.67 -6.07
N THR A 171 -23.56 -5.22 -6.65
CA THR A 171 -23.38 -6.67 -6.85
C THR A 171 -22.45 -7.28 -5.81
N THR A 172 -21.35 -6.64 -5.53
CA THR A 172 -20.44 -7.04 -4.44
C THR A 172 -20.53 -6.07 -3.25
N LYS A 173 -20.16 -6.51 -2.05
CA LYS A 173 -19.98 -5.62 -0.87
C LYS A 173 -18.69 -4.82 -1.03
N SER A 174 -18.71 -3.81 -1.88
CA SER A 174 -17.53 -3.06 -2.32
C SER A 174 -17.90 -1.61 -2.59
N GLU A 175 -16.92 -0.73 -2.51
CA GLU A 175 -17.02 0.68 -2.93
C GLU A 175 -16.56 0.89 -4.37
N GLY A 176 -16.18 -0.18 -5.04
CA GLY A 176 -15.62 -0.16 -6.38
C GLY A 176 -14.13 -0.45 -6.37
N LEU A 177 -13.76 -1.55 -6.99
CA LEU A 177 -12.38 -1.96 -7.17
C LEU A 177 -12.26 -2.78 -8.45
N PHE A 178 -11.22 -2.54 -9.19
CA PHE A 178 -10.69 -3.45 -10.20
C PHE A 178 -9.35 -3.98 -9.73
N MET A 179 -9.07 -5.25 -9.97
CA MET A 179 -7.74 -5.81 -9.74
C MET A 179 -7.43 -6.98 -10.65
N THR A 180 -6.15 -7.25 -10.83
CA THR A 180 -5.62 -8.46 -11.45
C THR A 180 -4.29 -8.82 -10.84
N VAL A 181 -3.91 -10.09 -10.93
CA VAL A 181 -2.62 -10.61 -10.47
C VAL A 181 -1.83 -11.05 -11.68
N LEU A 182 -0.61 -10.57 -11.79
CA LEU A 182 0.30 -10.91 -12.88
C LEU A 182 1.62 -11.41 -12.30
N ARG A 183 2.38 -12.15 -13.12
CA ARG A 183 3.73 -12.61 -12.79
C ARG A 183 4.71 -12.14 -13.85
N LYS A 184 5.86 -11.66 -13.44
CA LYS A 184 6.98 -11.37 -14.34
C LYS A 184 7.62 -12.69 -14.76
N LYS A 185 7.73 -12.93 -16.07
CA LYS A 185 8.36 -14.16 -16.59
C LYS A 185 9.82 -14.26 -16.19
N GLY A 186 10.32 -15.48 -16.08
CA GLY A 186 11.72 -15.76 -15.78
C GLY A 186 11.97 -16.25 -14.35
N THR A 187 13.24 -16.47 -14.03
CA THR A 187 13.71 -16.89 -12.71
C THR A 187 14.78 -15.91 -12.24
N SER A 188 14.55 -15.28 -11.11
CA SER A 188 15.46 -14.28 -10.59
C SER A 188 16.67 -14.89 -9.91
N SER A 189 17.85 -14.39 -10.26
CA SER A 189 19.10 -14.59 -9.51
C SER A 189 19.36 -13.47 -8.49
N LYS A 190 18.50 -12.44 -8.43
CA LYS A 190 18.66 -11.29 -7.55
C LYS A 190 18.38 -11.68 -6.11
N PRO A 191 19.24 -11.32 -5.15
CA PRO A 191 19.05 -11.65 -3.75
C PRO A 191 17.78 -10.98 -3.20
N ALA A 192 17.15 -11.62 -2.23
CA ALA A 192 16.13 -10.98 -1.43
C ALA A 192 16.75 -9.80 -0.67
N MET A 193 16.06 -8.65 -0.68
CA MET A 193 16.43 -7.55 0.19
C MET A 193 16.07 -7.92 1.62
N LEU A 194 17.08 -8.13 2.45
CA LEU A 194 16.83 -8.41 3.86
C LEU A 194 16.36 -7.14 4.59
N PRO A 195 15.36 -7.25 5.47
CA PRO A 195 14.88 -6.12 6.28
C PRO A 195 16.00 -5.38 7.01
N GLN A 196 16.99 -6.12 7.49
CA GLN A 196 18.15 -5.59 8.19
C GLN A 196 19.06 -4.72 7.30
N THR A 197 19.20 -5.07 6.02
CA THR A 197 20.01 -4.30 5.06
C THR A 197 19.32 -2.99 4.69
N ALA A 198 18.01 -3.03 4.48
CA ALA A 198 17.22 -1.84 4.20
C ALA A 198 17.21 -0.85 5.39
N ARG A 199 17.24 -1.37 6.62
CA ARG A 199 17.28 -0.56 7.85
C ARG A 199 18.66 0.01 8.18
N ARG A 200 19.74 -0.75 7.95
CA ARG A 200 21.09 -0.32 8.30
C ARG A 200 21.62 0.81 7.42
N HIS A 201 21.08 0.99 6.22
CA HIS A 201 21.58 1.97 5.25
C HIS A 201 20.51 2.87 4.59
N PRO A 202 19.44 3.31 5.29
CA PRO A 202 18.45 4.20 4.67
C PRO A 202 19.09 5.53 4.23
N GLN A 203 20.13 6.00 4.94
CA GLN A 203 20.82 7.26 4.62
C GLN A 203 21.85 7.12 3.49
N GLN A 204 22.33 5.93 3.16
CA GLN A 204 23.26 5.75 2.03
C GLN A 204 22.56 5.83 0.68
N ASN A 205 21.25 5.56 0.64
CA ASN A 205 20.47 5.74 -0.56
C ASN A 205 19.81 7.13 -0.54
N LYS A 206 20.58 8.19 -0.87
CA LYS A 206 20.08 9.57 -1.04
C LYS A 206 18.90 9.69 -2.02
N LEU A 207 18.58 8.61 -2.73
CA LEU A 207 17.51 8.52 -3.73
C LEU A 207 16.14 8.22 -3.12
N ILE A 208 16.09 7.61 -1.92
CA ILE A 208 14.85 7.25 -1.27
C ILE A 208 14.59 8.15 -0.07
N HIS A 209 13.51 8.90 -0.14
CA HIS A 209 13.02 9.69 0.98
C HIS A 209 12.22 8.81 1.93
N LEU A 210 12.90 8.30 2.96
CA LEU A 210 12.32 7.47 4.00
C LEU A 210 11.65 8.34 5.07
N LEU A 211 10.38 8.09 5.36
CA LEU A 211 9.61 8.75 6.41
C LEU A 211 9.59 7.93 7.71
N TYR A 212 9.67 6.60 7.61
CA TYR A 212 9.61 5.69 8.74
C TYR A 212 10.31 4.37 8.41
N ASP A 213 11.11 3.87 9.34
CA ASP A 213 11.91 2.65 9.19
C ASP A 213 11.42 1.46 10.02
N GLY A 214 10.24 1.58 10.62
CA GLY A 214 9.66 0.55 11.48
C GLY A 214 10.14 0.59 12.94
N ASN A 215 11.11 1.43 13.29
CA ASN A 215 11.70 1.49 14.64
C ASN A 215 11.52 2.90 15.24
N PRO A 216 10.36 3.19 15.84
CA PRO A 216 10.15 4.49 16.47
C PRO A 216 11.06 4.64 17.69
N LEU A 217 11.76 5.77 17.77
CA LEU A 217 12.65 6.09 18.89
C LEU A 217 11.90 6.92 19.93
N PRO A 218 12.30 6.83 21.23
CA PRO A 218 11.80 7.72 22.27
C PRO A 218 12.29 9.15 22.06
N GLU A 219 11.55 10.10 22.59
CA GLU A 219 12.00 11.49 22.72
C GLU A 219 12.89 11.66 23.94
N GLN A 220 13.97 12.42 23.78
CA GLN A 220 14.83 12.81 24.88
C GLN A 220 14.32 14.12 25.50
N LYS A 221 13.89 14.08 26.78
CA LYS A 221 13.55 15.29 27.55
C LYS A 221 14.49 15.42 28.75
N GLY A 222 15.50 16.24 28.61
CA GLY A 222 16.55 16.35 29.61
C GLY A 222 17.32 15.04 29.75
N LYS A 223 17.26 14.42 30.93
CA LYS A 223 17.89 13.11 31.22
C LYS A 223 16.96 11.92 31.01
N GLU A 224 15.67 12.16 30.73
CA GLU A 224 14.66 11.13 30.60
C GLU A 224 14.36 10.80 29.16
N GLN A 225 14.07 9.54 28.89
CA GLN A 225 13.55 9.07 27.60
C GLN A 225 12.04 8.85 27.73
N ILE A 226 11.26 9.57 26.94
CA ILE A 226 9.80 9.47 26.92
C ILE A 226 9.38 8.78 25.63
N PRO A 227 8.54 7.73 25.69
CA PRO A 227 8.09 7.06 24.49
C PRO A 227 7.28 8.00 23.62
N THR A 228 7.57 8.04 22.31
CA THR A 228 6.69 8.69 21.33
C THR A 228 5.40 7.91 21.19
N ALA A 229 4.33 8.54 20.63
CA ALA A 229 3.08 7.85 20.34
C ALA A 229 3.31 6.63 19.42
N ALA A 230 4.17 6.75 18.42
CA ALA A 230 4.51 5.65 17.52
C ALA A 230 5.22 4.51 18.26
N GLN A 231 6.11 4.81 19.19
CA GLN A 231 6.77 3.79 20.00
C GLN A 231 5.79 3.10 20.96
N ALA A 232 4.91 3.86 21.61
CA ALA A 232 3.90 3.32 22.51
C ALA A 232 2.90 2.38 21.82
N LEU A 233 2.64 2.63 20.53
CA LEU A 233 1.78 1.78 19.69
C LEU A 233 2.52 0.59 19.06
N SER A 234 3.85 0.53 19.16
CA SER A 234 4.64 -0.56 18.59
C SER A 234 4.34 -1.89 19.27
N LEU A 235 4.18 -2.95 18.47
CA LEU A 235 4.04 -4.33 18.99
C LEU A 235 5.27 -4.79 19.76
N ASN A 236 6.43 -4.18 19.51
CA ASN A 236 7.70 -4.44 20.18
C ASN A 236 8.01 -3.39 21.27
N PHE A 237 6.99 -2.73 21.83
CA PHE A 237 7.18 -1.72 22.87
C PHE A 237 7.84 -2.34 24.13
N PRO A 238 8.99 -1.83 24.57
CA PRO A 238 9.71 -2.36 25.73
C PRO A 238 9.05 -1.90 27.04
N LYS A 239 7.93 -2.51 27.40
CA LYS A 239 7.09 -2.13 28.57
C LYS A 239 7.87 -2.05 29.86
N GLU A 240 8.84 -2.96 30.06
CA GLU A 240 9.68 -3.08 31.26
C GLU A 240 10.60 -1.87 31.47
N LYS A 241 10.82 -1.05 30.45
CA LYS A 241 11.66 0.17 30.57
C LYS A 241 10.93 1.39 31.08
N TYR A 242 9.59 1.31 31.19
CA TYR A 242 8.77 2.45 31.56
C TYR A 242 7.88 2.13 32.77
N PRO A 243 7.55 3.15 33.58
CA PRO A 243 6.57 2.98 34.66
C PRO A 243 5.23 2.52 34.08
N GLN A 244 4.59 1.57 34.72
CA GLN A 244 3.30 1.02 34.33
C GLN A 244 2.25 1.39 35.39
N ILE A 245 1.07 1.75 34.95
CA ILE A 245 -0.07 2.08 35.81
C ILE A 245 -1.27 1.28 35.30
N ASP A 246 -1.86 0.50 36.20
CA ASP A 246 -3.12 -0.19 35.91
C ASP A 246 -4.29 0.76 36.16
N LEU A 247 -5.09 0.96 35.12
CA LEU A 247 -6.29 1.77 35.19
C LEU A 247 -7.50 0.92 35.54
N THR A 248 -8.39 1.44 36.38
CA THR A 248 -9.71 0.87 36.57
C THR A 248 -10.53 0.95 35.27
N LEU A 249 -11.62 0.17 35.17
CA LEU A 249 -12.48 0.22 34.00
C LEU A 249 -13.04 1.64 33.73
N GLU A 250 -13.43 2.35 34.80
CA GLU A 250 -13.90 3.74 34.69
C GLU A 250 -12.79 4.67 34.19
N GLN A 251 -11.58 4.57 34.75
CA GLN A 251 -10.44 5.37 34.30
C GLN A 251 -10.07 5.04 32.85
N THR A 252 -10.12 3.77 32.46
CA THR A 252 -9.89 3.35 31.07
C THR A 252 -10.94 3.93 30.13
N HIS A 253 -12.21 3.94 30.52
CA HIS A 253 -13.29 4.57 29.74
C HIS A 253 -13.02 6.07 29.56
N ARG A 254 -12.72 6.79 30.65
CA ARG A 254 -12.39 8.22 30.60
C ARG A 254 -11.16 8.51 29.73
N PHE A 255 -10.11 7.68 29.85
CA PHE A 255 -8.91 7.79 29.03
C PHE A 255 -9.22 7.66 27.55
N LEU A 256 -10.00 6.65 27.15
CA LEU A 256 -10.40 6.43 25.75
C LEU A 256 -11.27 7.58 25.18
N HIS A 257 -12.05 8.25 26.04
CA HIS A 257 -12.84 9.43 25.71
C HIS A 257 -12.06 10.75 25.82
N ARG A 258 -10.74 10.70 26.12
CA ARG A 258 -9.88 11.88 26.32
C ARG A 258 -10.35 12.81 27.45
N GLU A 259 -11.02 12.26 28.43
CA GLU A 259 -11.44 12.97 29.63
C GLU A 259 -10.32 13.05 30.65
N ARG A 260 -10.33 14.10 31.48
CA ARG A 260 -9.39 14.24 32.60
C ARG A 260 -9.78 13.31 33.75
N PHE A 261 -8.79 12.63 34.34
CA PHE A 261 -8.95 11.86 35.58
C PHE A 261 -7.63 11.86 36.35
N ALA A 262 -7.70 11.61 37.67
CA ALA A 262 -6.50 11.44 38.51
C ALA A 262 -5.91 10.05 38.30
N LEU A 263 -4.60 9.98 38.15
CA LEU A 263 -3.86 8.72 38.21
C LEU A 263 -3.76 8.26 39.64
N PRO A 264 -3.75 6.95 39.89
CA PRO A 264 -3.58 6.38 41.22
C PRO A 264 -2.22 6.73 41.85
#